data_a0b385eb716434945e0d6d2487240d56
#
_entry.id   a0b385eb716434945e0d6d2487240d56
#
_cell.length_a   1.000
_cell.length_b   1.000
_cell.length_c   1.000
_cell.angle_alpha   90.00
_cell.angle_beta   90.00
_cell.angle_gamma   90.00
#
_symmetry.space_group_name_H-M   'P 1'
#
loop_
_entity.id
_entity.type
_entity.pdbx_description
1 polymer ?
#
loop_
_entity_poly.entity_id
_entity_poly.type
_entity_poly.pdbx_seq_one_letter_code
_entity_poly.pdbx_strand_id
1 'polypeptide(L)'
;MQHDTHSDTWVATDALGRELPGFEQVGPPRANRHVGIFYFICNTYDGPEPPRDVTRMLAANPAEPGFMPGFPHWWGEPELGYYRSTDRWVIRKHAYMLADAGVDTLIFDTTNDVTYPETYTAVCDVFRQVRGEGELT
;
A
#
# COMPACT_ATOMS: atom_id res chain seq x y z
N MET A 1 14.06 -24.78 -10.33
CA MET A 1 14.66 -23.46 -10.67
C MET A 1 13.99 -22.48 -9.73
N GLN A 2 14.71 -21.95 -8.77
CA GLN A 2 14.15 -20.96 -7.85
C GLN A 2 14.10 -19.64 -8.62
N HIS A 3 12.91 -19.09 -8.83
CA HIS A 3 12.76 -17.78 -9.45
C HIS A 3 13.14 -16.74 -8.43
N ASP A 4 14.09 -15.88 -8.77
CA ASP A 4 14.36 -14.67 -8.02
C ASP A 4 13.20 -13.70 -8.25
N THR A 5 12.43 -13.43 -7.20
CA THR A 5 11.28 -12.53 -7.23
C THR A 5 11.59 -11.16 -6.65
N HIS A 6 12.85 -10.93 -6.23
CA HIS A 6 13.25 -9.64 -5.71
C HIS A 6 13.36 -8.59 -6.81
N SER A 7 12.76 -7.44 -6.58
CA SER A 7 12.71 -6.32 -7.53
C SER A 7 14.08 -5.65 -7.76
N ASP A 8 15.08 -5.95 -6.92
CA ASP A 8 16.45 -5.44 -7.03
C ASP A 8 17.19 -5.91 -8.28
N THR A 9 16.73 -7.01 -8.90
CA THR A 9 17.30 -7.53 -10.16
C THR A 9 16.60 -6.97 -11.42
N TRP A 10 15.54 -6.21 -11.25
CA TRP A 10 14.74 -5.72 -12.36
C TRP A 10 15.22 -4.34 -12.83
N VAL A 11 15.38 -4.18 -14.13
CA VAL A 11 15.64 -2.86 -14.74
C VAL A 11 14.31 -2.15 -14.93
N ALA A 12 14.15 -0.99 -14.32
CA ALA A 12 12.99 -0.13 -14.51
C ALA A 12 13.31 1.03 -15.44
N THR A 13 12.36 1.40 -16.28
CA THR A 13 12.45 2.52 -17.22
C THR A 13 11.38 3.54 -16.84
N ASP A 14 11.76 4.81 -16.73
CA ASP A 14 10.80 5.89 -16.47
C ASP A 14 10.07 6.33 -17.76
N ALA A 15 9.12 7.26 -17.62
CA ALA A 15 8.33 7.78 -18.75
C ALA A 15 9.17 8.56 -19.78
N LEU A 16 10.42 8.93 -19.46
CA LEU A 16 11.37 9.58 -20.36
C LEU A 16 12.32 8.57 -21.03
N GLY A 17 12.14 7.28 -20.80
CA GLY A 17 12.97 6.22 -21.32
C GLY A 17 14.34 6.11 -20.65
N ARG A 18 14.52 6.69 -19.45
CA ARG A 18 15.77 6.56 -18.68
C ARG A 18 15.73 5.25 -17.92
N GLU A 19 16.80 4.50 -18.01
CA GLU A 19 16.97 3.27 -17.22
C GLU A 19 17.46 3.64 -15.81
N LEU A 20 16.81 3.04 -14.80
CA LEU A 20 17.29 3.13 -13.44
C LEU A 20 18.50 2.19 -13.26
N PRO A 21 19.42 2.50 -12.32
CA PRO A 21 20.55 1.63 -12.04
C PRO A 21 20.09 0.23 -11.65
N GLY A 22 20.59 -0.77 -12.35
CA GLY A 22 20.34 -2.17 -12.04
C GLY A 22 21.28 -2.72 -10.97
N PHE A 23 21.07 -3.99 -10.58
CA PHE A 23 21.84 -4.65 -9.53
C PHE A 23 23.37 -4.59 -9.76
N GLU A 24 23.84 -4.74 -10.99
CA GLU A 24 25.27 -4.67 -11.34
C GLU A 24 25.93 -3.32 -10.98
N GLN A 25 25.13 -2.26 -10.95
CA GLN A 25 25.59 -0.90 -10.66
C GLN A 25 25.47 -0.54 -9.17
N VAL A 26 24.42 -1.02 -8.50
CA VAL A 26 24.13 -0.63 -7.11
C VAL A 26 24.52 -1.71 -6.09
N GLY A 27 24.66 -2.96 -6.52
CA GLY A 27 24.99 -4.12 -5.68
C GLY A 27 23.81 -4.56 -4.78
N PRO A 28 24.08 -5.48 -3.84
CA PRO A 28 23.05 -6.01 -2.95
C PRO A 28 22.57 -4.95 -1.95
N PRO A 29 21.38 -5.17 -1.34
CA PRO A 29 20.89 -4.35 -0.25
C PRO A 29 21.92 -4.17 0.86
N ARG A 30 22.05 -2.97 1.40
CA ARG A 30 23.03 -2.66 2.45
C ARG A 30 22.55 -3.23 3.78
N ALA A 31 23.30 -4.15 4.37
CA ALA A 31 22.95 -4.90 5.59
C ALA A 31 22.59 -4.02 6.82
N ASN A 32 23.02 -2.76 6.85
CA ASN A 32 22.79 -1.84 7.96
C ASN A 32 21.83 -0.69 7.61
N ARG A 33 21.04 -0.85 6.58
CA ARG A 33 20.03 0.12 6.14
C ARG A 33 18.67 -0.54 6.10
N HIS A 34 17.64 0.24 6.42
CA HIS A 34 16.26 -0.18 6.39
C HIS A 34 15.46 0.78 5.53
N VAL A 35 14.54 0.24 4.76
CA VAL A 35 13.61 0.98 3.93
C VAL A 35 12.27 1.04 4.65
N GLY A 36 11.85 2.25 5.04
CA GLY A 36 10.53 2.49 5.60
C GLY A 36 9.62 3.18 4.59
N ILE A 37 8.34 2.85 4.60
CA ILE A 37 7.33 3.52 3.79
C ILE A 37 6.15 3.95 4.66
N PHE A 38 5.60 5.14 4.37
CA PHE A 38 4.31 5.52 4.91
C PHE A 38 3.20 4.66 4.31
N TYR A 39 2.40 4.07 5.19
CA TYR A 39 1.27 3.25 4.82
C TYR A 39 -0.02 3.90 5.32
N PHE A 40 -0.83 4.38 4.39
CA PHE A 40 -2.07 5.07 4.70
C PHE A 40 -3.16 4.07 5.11
N ILE A 41 -3.65 4.23 6.33
CA ILE A 41 -4.71 3.41 6.92
C ILE A 41 -6.06 4.16 7.00
N CYS A 42 -6.10 5.37 6.48
CA CYS A 42 -7.21 6.32 6.65
C CYS A 42 -8.12 6.47 5.41
N ASN A 43 -8.05 5.54 4.45
CA ASN A 43 -8.87 5.64 3.22
C ASN A 43 -10.35 5.28 3.44
N THR A 44 -10.66 4.54 4.51
CA THR A 44 -12.03 4.27 4.96
C THR A 44 -12.08 4.35 6.48
N TYR A 45 -13.24 4.66 7.04
CA TYR A 45 -13.44 4.49 8.47
C TYR A 45 -13.45 3.00 8.85
N ASP A 46 -13.06 2.73 10.09
CA ASP A 46 -13.39 1.48 10.75
C ASP A 46 -14.92 1.36 10.83
N GLY A 47 -15.44 0.14 10.70
CA GLY A 47 -16.88 -0.08 10.74
C GLY A 47 -17.49 -0.62 9.44
N PRO A 48 -18.81 -0.78 9.35
CA PRO A 48 -19.49 -1.49 8.26
C PRO A 48 -19.68 -0.67 6.98
N GLU A 49 -19.48 0.65 7.01
CA GLU A 49 -19.77 1.52 5.87
C GLU A 49 -18.93 1.15 4.64
N PRO A 50 -19.53 1.12 3.45
CA PRO A 50 -18.80 0.84 2.23
C PRO A 50 -17.85 1.99 1.87
N PRO A 51 -16.77 1.71 1.12
CA PRO A 51 -15.93 2.75 0.57
C PRO A 51 -16.73 3.70 -0.31
N ARG A 52 -16.36 4.97 -0.29
CA ARG A 52 -16.96 5.97 -1.17
C ARG A 52 -16.39 5.86 -2.58
N ASP A 53 -17.26 5.68 -3.54
CA ASP A 53 -16.93 5.70 -4.97
C ASP A 53 -16.80 7.15 -5.44
N VAL A 54 -15.60 7.69 -5.32
CA VAL A 54 -15.28 9.07 -5.68
C VAL A 54 -15.48 9.33 -7.18
N THR A 55 -15.17 8.34 -8.03
CA THR A 55 -15.39 8.44 -9.47
C THR A 55 -16.87 8.70 -9.79
N ARG A 56 -17.73 7.94 -9.15
CA ARG A 56 -19.19 8.07 -9.32
C ARG A 56 -19.73 9.38 -8.75
N MET A 57 -19.21 9.81 -7.58
CA MET A 57 -19.59 11.06 -6.96
C MET A 57 -19.22 12.26 -7.85
N LEU A 58 -18.00 12.28 -8.39
CA LEU A 58 -17.54 13.33 -9.30
C LEU A 58 -18.32 13.33 -10.62
N ALA A 59 -18.65 12.17 -11.16
CA ALA A 59 -19.46 12.07 -12.38
C ALA A 59 -20.90 12.57 -12.17
N ALA A 60 -21.45 12.36 -10.98
CA ALA A 60 -22.81 12.82 -10.65
C ALA A 60 -22.88 14.33 -10.43
N ASN A 61 -21.92 14.94 -9.78
CA ASN A 61 -21.86 16.38 -9.53
C ASN A 61 -20.39 16.88 -9.44
N PRO A 62 -19.79 17.27 -10.58
CA PRO A 62 -18.41 17.74 -10.58
C PRO A 62 -18.14 18.99 -9.76
N ALA A 63 -19.12 19.86 -9.62
CA ALA A 63 -18.97 21.13 -8.89
C ALA A 63 -19.07 20.96 -7.37
N GLU A 64 -19.90 20.03 -6.93
CA GLU A 64 -20.13 19.72 -5.51
C GLU A 64 -20.23 18.20 -5.30
N PRO A 65 -19.12 17.49 -5.35
CA PRO A 65 -19.12 16.02 -5.30
C PRO A 65 -19.55 15.44 -3.94
N GLY A 66 -19.92 16.29 -2.99
CA GLY A 66 -20.40 15.85 -1.67
C GLY A 66 -19.29 15.36 -0.75
N PHE A 67 -18.04 15.75 -1.02
CA PHE A 67 -16.94 15.48 -0.10
C PHE A 67 -17.12 16.33 1.17
N MET A 68 -17.25 15.63 2.28
CA MET A 68 -17.25 16.29 3.58
C MET A 68 -15.80 16.40 4.07
N PRO A 69 -15.32 17.60 4.41
CA PRO A 69 -14.02 17.77 5.05
C PRO A 69 -13.88 16.83 6.28
N GLY A 70 -12.75 16.19 6.40
CA GLY A 70 -12.46 15.29 7.53
C GLY A 70 -13.03 13.86 7.40
N PHE A 71 -13.73 13.55 6.31
CA PHE A 71 -14.17 12.17 6.07
C PHE A 71 -13.14 11.40 5.25
N PRO A 72 -12.70 10.21 5.70
CA PRO A 72 -11.83 9.33 4.92
C PRO A 72 -12.48 8.95 3.60
N HIS A 73 -11.74 9.11 2.52
CA HIS A 73 -12.15 8.68 1.19
C HIS A 73 -10.92 8.52 0.29
N TRP A 74 -11.09 7.77 -0.77
CA TRP A 74 -10.09 7.68 -1.82
C TRP A 74 -10.08 8.95 -2.64
N TRP A 75 -8.90 9.38 -3.09
CA TRP A 75 -8.78 10.54 -3.99
C TRP A 75 -9.15 10.24 -5.43
N GLY A 76 -9.16 8.98 -5.79
CA GLY A 76 -9.53 8.42 -7.07
C GLY A 76 -9.68 6.92 -6.97
N GLU A 77 -10.07 6.25 -8.05
CA GLU A 77 -10.20 4.80 -8.05
C GLU A 77 -8.82 4.13 -7.95
N PRO A 78 -8.57 3.32 -6.91
CA PRO A 78 -7.35 2.53 -6.82
C PRO A 78 -7.30 1.44 -7.91
N GLU A 79 -6.12 0.93 -8.22
CA GLU A 79 -5.94 -0.18 -9.18
C GLU A 79 -6.81 -1.41 -8.83
N LEU A 80 -7.05 -1.64 -7.54
CA LEU A 80 -7.86 -2.76 -7.04
C LEU A 80 -9.34 -2.39 -6.82
N GLY A 81 -9.80 -1.27 -7.40
CA GLY A 81 -11.14 -0.71 -7.14
C GLY A 81 -11.25 -0.07 -5.77
N TYR A 82 -12.44 0.37 -5.41
CA TYR A 82 -12.71 0.96 -4.09
C TYR A 82 -12.87 -0.15 -3.04
N TYR A 83 -11.82 -0.41 -2.25
CA TYR A 83 -11.80 -1.41 -1.19
C TYR A 83 -11.81 -0.78 0.20
N ARG A 84 -12.18 -1.56 1.19
CA ARG A 84 -12.08 -1.16 2.60
C ARG A 84 -10.63 -1.26 3.07
N SER A 85 -10.19 -0.32 3.90
CA SER A 85 -8.84 -0.38 4.48
C SER A 85 -8.58 -1.66 5.28
N THR A 86 -9.64 -2.35 5.72
CA THR A 86 -9.59 -3.64 6.41
C THR A 86 -9.66 -4.86 5.49
N ASP A 87 -9.69 -4.69 4.16
CA ASP A 87 -9.76 -5.80 3.22
C ASP A 87 -8.50 -6.66 3.29
N ARG A 88 -8.65 -7.86 3.85
CA ARG A 88 -7.51 -8.76 4.12
C ARG A 88 -6.84 -9.29 2.85
N TRP A 89 -7.60 -9.43 1.75
CA TRP A 89 -7.01 -9.85 0.48
C TRP A 89 -6.11 -8.76 -0.09
N VAL A 90 -6.57 -7.52 -0.08
CA VAL A 90 -5.78 -6.37 -0.53
C VAL A 90 -4.55 -6.17 0.36
N ILE A 91 -4.72 -6.25 1.69
CA ILE A 91 -3.60 -6.15 2.64
C ILE A 91 -2.57 -7.25 2.36
N ARG A 92 -2.99 -8.49 2.10
CA ARG A 92 -2.09 -9.59 1.76
C ARG A 92 -1.33 -9.31 0.46
N LYS A 93 -2.03 -8.81 -0.58
CA LYS A 93 -1.37 -8.40 -1.83
C LYS A 93 -0.33 -7.31 -1.58
N HIS A 94 -0.66 -6.30 -0.77
CA HIS A 94 0.29 -5.26 -0.38
C HIS A 94 1.50 -5.83 0.36
N ALA A 95 1.30 -6.80 1.25
CA ALA A 95 2.39 -7.43 1.98
C ALA A 95 3.43 -8.06 1.03
N TYR A 96 2.97 -8.79 0.01
CA TYR A 96 3.87 -9.34 -1.01
C TYR A 96 4.56 -8.25 -1.84
N MET A 97 3.80 -7.29 -2.34
CA MET A 97 4.36 -6.22 -3.18
C MET A 97 5.42 -5.39 -2.43
N LEU A 98 5.20 -5.10 -1.15
CA LEU A 98 6.12 -4.32 -0.33
C LEU A 98 7.37 -5.13 0.04
N ALA A 99 7.21 -6.42 0.30
CA ALA A 99 8.35 -7.32 0.53
C ALA A 99 9.21 -7.45 -0.74
N ASP A 100 8.58 -7.64 -1.90
CA ASP A 100 9.26 -7.68 -3.19
C ASP A 100 10.01 -6.37 -3.50
N ALA A 101 9.46 -5.24 -3.08
CA ALA A 101 10.10 -3.93 -3.19
C ALA A 101 11.22 -3.69 -2.15
N GLY A 102 11.51 -4.66 -1.28
CA GLY A 102 12.54 -4.53 -0.25
C GLY A 102 12.17 -3.57 0.89
N VAL A 103 10.88 -3.42 1.19
CA VAL A 103 10.41 -2.58 2.30
C VAL A 103 10.48 -3.36 3.61
N ASP A 104 11.26 -2.82 4.56
CA ASP A 104 11.47 -3.45 5.88
C ASP A 104 10.44 -3.03 6.93
N THR A 105 9.89 -1.82 6.80
CA THR A 105 9.09 -1.20 7.87
C THR A 105 7.93 -0.39 7.31
N LEU A 106 6.74 -0.60 7.87
CA LEU A 106 5.58 0.25 7.63
C LEU A 106 5.46 1.31 8.72
N ILE A 107 5.22 2.55 8.31
CA ILE A 107 4.95 3.68 9.19
C ILE A 107 3.49 4.08 8.97
N PHE A 108 2.62 3.78 9.94
CA PHE A 108 1.21 4.13 9.80
C PHE A 108 0.99 5.62 9.92
N ASP A 109 0.23 6.17 8.97
CA ASP A 109 -0.17 7.57 9.03
C ASP A 109 -1.34 7.76 10.00
N THR A 110 -1.07 8.47 11.09
CA THR A 110 -2.05 8.85 12.11
C THR A 110 -2.04 10.36 12.34
N THR A 111 -1.66 11.16 11.33
CA THR A 111 -1.47 12.61 11.45
C THR A 111 -2.72 13.37 11.87
N ASN A 112 -3.91 12.80 11.66
CA ASN A 112 -5.18 13.40 12.05
C ASN A 112 -5.65 13.01 13.47
N ASP A 113 -4.76 12.50 14.31
CA ASP A 113 -5.04 12.03 15.67
C ASP A 113 -6.09 10.91 15.73
N VAL A 114 -6.25 10.15 14.64
CA VAL A 114 -7.13 8.99 14.53
C VAL A 114 -6.28 7.76 14.24
N THR A 115 -6.39 6.74 15.08
CA THR A 115 -5.53 5.56 14.99
C THR A 115 -6.07 4.42 14.12
N TYR A 116 -7.35 4.45 13.74
CA TYR A 116 -8.00 3.39 12.93
C TYR A 116 -7.69 1.97 13.45
N PRO A 117 -8.13 1.61 14.69
CA PRO A 117 -7.68 0.40 15.35
C PRO A 117 -8.04 -0.90 14.62
N GLU A 118 -9.19 -0.97 13.94
CA GLU A 118 -9.56 -2.15 13.15
C GLU A 118 -8.61 -2.31 11.95
N THR A 119 -8.29 -1.21 11.27
CA THR A 119 -7.42 -1.23 10.09
C THR A 119 -5.99 -1.61 10.46
N TYR A 120 -5.35 -0.94 11.44
CA TYR A 120 -3.97 -1.29 11.78
C TYR A 120 -3.85 -2.71 12.33
N THR A 121 -4.86 -3.18 13.07
CA THR A 121 -4.88 -4.55 13.58
C THR A 121 -4.97 -5.55 12.43
N ALA A 122 -5.84 -5.29 11.44
CA ALA A 122 -5.95 -6.14 10.26
C ALA A 122 -4.64 -6.20 9.47
N VAL A 123 -3.95 -5.07 9.31
CA VAL A 123 -2.63 -5.00 8.65
C VAL A 123 -1.61 -5.85 9.42
N CYS A 124 -1.46 -5.61 10.72
CA CYS A 124 -0.52 -6.35 11.55
C CYS A 124 -0.79 -7.86 11.53
N ASP A 125 -2.07 -8.26 11.61
CA ASP A 125 -2.45 -9.67 11.60
C ASP A 125 -2.14 -10.34 10.27
N VAL A 126 -2.46 -9.70 9.14
CA VAL A 126 -2.19 -10.27 7.82
C VAL A 126 -0.70 -10.38 7.56
N PHE A 127 0.09 -9.34 7.86
CA PHE A 127 1.54 -9.38 7.70
C PHE A 127 2.17 -10.47 8.57
N ARG A 128 1.69 -10.63 9.82
CA ARG A 128 2.14 -11.73 10.69
C ARG A 128 1.81 -13.10 10.10
N GLN A 129 0.63 -13.29 9.53
CA GLN A 129 0.24 -14.54 8.87
C GLN A 129 1.14 -14.85 7.68
N VAL A 130 1.30 -13.91 6.77
CA VAL A 130 2.13 -14.09 5.57
C VAL A 130 3.59 -14.41 5.95
N ARG A 131 4.13 -13.72 6.96
CA ARG A 131 5.46 -14.01 7.48
C ARG A 131 5.55 -15.40 8.12
N GLY A 132 4.51 -15.84 8.84
CA GLY A 132 4.44 -17.18 9.46
C GLY A 132 4.29 -18.30 8.45
N GLU A 133 3.76 -18.03 7.27
CA GLU A 133 3.67 -18.99 6.16
C GLU A 133 5.01 -19.17 5.43
N GLY A 134 6.05 -18.44 5.82
CA GLY A 134 7.38 -18.51 5.22
C GLY A 134 7.47 -17.89 3.82
N GLU A 135 6.48 -17.12 3.45
CA GLU A 135 6.39 -16.46 2.15
C GLU A 135 7.03 -15.06 2.14
N LEU A 136 7.36 -14.54 3.32
CA LEU A 136 8.13 -13.30 3.50
C LEU A 136 9.35 -13.59 4.37
N THR A 137 10.51 -13.36 3.83
CA THR A 137 11.81 -13.46 4.56
C THR A 137 12.23 -12.08 5.06
#